data_3458c2e238107b94c81f2ac05b572b82
#
_entry.id   3458c2e238107b94c81f2ac05b572b82
#
_cell.length_a   1.000
_cell.length_b   1.000
_cell.length_c   1.000
_cell.angle_alpha   90.00
_cell.angle_beta   90.00
_cell.angle_gamma   90.00
#
_symmetry.space_group_name_H-M   'P 1'
#
loop_
_entity.id
_entity.type
_entity.pdbx_description
1 polymer ?
#
loop_
_entity_poly.entity_id
_entity_poly.type
_entity_poly.pdbx_seq_one_letter_code
_entity_poly.pdbx_strand_id
1 'polypeptide(L)'
;LPTFAIPLEAAGYRTAYIGKWHMGNDDTRRPGWTRWVAMKGQGEAIDPMLNVDGERQQATGHVTDVLTDYALEFVTESGGKPFMLFLAHKALHPNFIQRDDGSTGTVAGQPEGFVPADRHRGRYASATVPRRPNAGVAPVRKPALQREIPGLPPLGTATETSDTDVRARLEMPLGVDESPGRILQLLEELGKLENTVVTL
;
A
#
# COMPACT_ATOMS: atom_id res chain seq x y z
N LEU A 1 -4.95 16.51 15.52
CA LEU A 1 -5.94 15.74 16.27
C LEU A 1 -5.24 14.58 16.96
N PRO A 2 -5.60 14.24 18.22
CA PRO A 2 -5.04 13.09 18.90
C PRO A 2 -5.47 11.79 18.19
N THR A 3 -4.53 10.86 18.08
CA THR A 3 -4.76 9.52 17.50
C THR A 3 -4.66 8.46 18.59
N PHE A 4 -5.13 7.25 18.33
CA PHE A 4 -5.01 6.13 19.27
C PHE A 4 -3.55 5.76 19.60
N ALA A 5 -2.59 6.17 18.78
CA ALA A 5 -1.17 5.93 19.04
C ALA A 5 -0.67 6.67 20.28
N ILE A 6 -1.17 7.90 20.53
CA ILE A 6 -0.75 8.72 21.69
C ILE A 6 -1.03 8.02 23.02
N PRO A 7 -2.27 7.57 23.35
CA PRO A 7 -2.52 6.86 24.60
C PRO A 7 -1.80 5.52 24.69
N LEU A 8 -1.55 4.82 23.59
CA LEU A 8 -0.79 3.59 23.60
C LEU A 8 0.70 3.85 23.94
N GLU A 9 1.31 4.86 23.32
CA GLU A 9 2.68 5.28 23.67
C GLU A 9 2.77 5.68 25.16
N ALA A 10 1.82 6.47 25.63
CA ALA A 10 1.74 6.88 27.05
C ALA A 10 1.57 5.68 28.00
N ALA A 11 0.92 4.60 27.56
CA ALA A 11 0.77 3.35 28.29
C ALA A 11 2.00 2.43 28.19
N GLY A 12 3.09 2.87 27.56
CA GLY A 12 4.34 2.13 27.45
C GLY A 12 4.45 1.19 26.25
N TYR A 13 3.51 1.24 25.30
CA TYR A 13 3.62 0.50 24.05
C TYR A 13 4.68 1.09 23.14
N ARG A 14 5.40 0.25 22.42
CA ARG A 14 6.05 0.66 21.18
C ARG A 14 4.99 0.73 20.08
N THR A 15 4.97 1.80 19.33
CA THR A 15 3.96 2.05 18.31
C THR A 15 4.65 2.25 16.96
N ALA A 16 4.24 1.55 15.93
CA ALA A 16 4.76 1.71 14.58
C ALA A 16 3.65 2.02 13.58
N TYR A 17 3.90 3.01 12.74
CA TYR A 17 3.22 3.20 11.47
C TYR A 17 4.18 2.87 10.33
N ILE A 18 3.82 1.91 9.49
CA ILE A 18 4.66 1.49 8.37
C ILE A 18 3.80 1.43 7.11
N GLY A 19 4.13 2.26 6.10
CA GLY A 19 3.48 2.22 4.81
C GLY A 19 2.91 3.54 4.29
N LYS A 20 1.79 3.46 3.58
CA LYS A 20 1.16 4.60 2.91
C LYS A 20 0.29 5.40 3.86
N TRP A 21 0.76 6.61 4.24
CA TRP A 21 0.02 7.49 5.15
C TRP A 21 -1.25 8.10 4.51
N HIS A 22 -1.24 8.37 3.23
CA HIS A 22 -2.38 8.86 2.42
C HIS A 22 -3.02 10.18 2.90
N MET A 23 -2.27 11.04 3.57
CA MET A 23 -2.75 12.36 4.01
C MET A 23 -2.01 13.47 3.25
N GLY A 24 -2.22 13.51 1.92
CA GLY A 24 -1.51 14.40 1.01
C GLY A 24 -0.04 14.00 0.83
N ASN A 25 0.80 14.99 0.54
CA ASN A 25 2.24 14.80 0.35
C ASN A 25 3.06 15.03 1.64
N ASP A 26 2.41 15.20 2.79
CA ASP A 26 3.08 15.36 4.06
C ASP A 26 3.21 14.00 4.76
N ASP A 27 4.40 13.43 4.70
CA ASP A 27 4.78 12.17 5.34
C ASP A 27 5.56 12.35 6.65
N THR A 28 5.51 13.55 7.24
CA THR A 28 6.12 13.86 8.53
C THR A 28 5.55 12.97 9.63
N ARG A 29 6.42 12.48 10.52
CA ARG A 29 6.04 11.67 11.66
C ARG A 29 4.96 12.34 12.51
N ARG A 30 3.94 11.58 12.87
CA ARG A 30 2.85 12.05 13.74
C ARG A 30 3.10 11.68 15.20
N PRO A 31 2.56 12.48 16.15
CA PRO A 31 2.67 12.18 17.58
C PRO A 31 2.10 10.79 17.94
N GLY A 32 2.73 10.15 18.92
CA GLY A 32 2.31 8.84 19.41
C GLY A 32 2.92 7.65 18.67
N TRP A 33 3.73 7.87 17.63
CA TRP A 33 4.41 6.84 16.89
C TRP A 33 5.90 6.79 17.27
N THR A 34 6.37 5.68 17.83
CA THR A 34 7.78 5.49 18.21
C THR A 34 8.66 5.04 17.03
N ARG A 35 8.04 4.40 16.02
CA ARG A 35 8.65 4.06 14.72
C ARG A 35 7.76 4.61 13.61
N TRP A 36 8.37 5.25 12.63
CA TRP A 36 7.65 5.86 11.51
C TRP A 36 8.35 5.52 10.20
N VAL A 37 7.67 4.76 9.34
CA VAL A 37 8.15 4.44 7.99
C VAL A 37 7.06 4.78 7.00
N ALA A 38 7.14 5.91 6.34
CA ALA A 38 6.05 6.42 5.51
C ALA A 38 6.48 6.78 4.10
N MET A 39 5.58 6.54 3.14
CA MET A 39 5.72 7.02 1.77
C MET A 39 5.16 8.43 1.63
N LYS A 40 5.88 9.29 0.90
CA LYS A 40 5.34 10.57 0.47
C LYS A 40 4.30 10.35 -0.64
N GLY A 41 3.10 10.93 -0.49
CA GLY A 41 2.04 10.88 -1.49
C GLY A 41 1.64 9.43 -1.84
N GLN A 42 1.77 9.07 -3.10
CA GLN A 42 1.42 7.73 -3.60
C GLN A 42 2.54 6.70 -3.46
N GLY A 43 3.79 7.14 -3.33
CA GLY A 43 4.97 6.29 -3.26
C GLY A 43 5.27 5.51 -4.54
N GLU A 44 6.44 4.92 -4.61
CA GLU A 44 6.91 4.08 -5.72
C GLU A 44 6.64 2.60 -5.42
N ALA A 45 6.49 1.79 -6.50
CA ALA A 45 6.29 0.34 -6.37
C ALA A 45 7.61 -0.43 -6.20
N ILE A 46 8.67 0.06 -6.82
CA ILE A 46 10.02 -0.53 -6.80
C ILE A 46 10.97 0.49 -6.21
N ASP A 47 11.88 0.02 -5.38
CA ASP A 47 12.91 0.85 -4.73
C ASP A 47 12.32 2.14 -4.13
N PRO A 48 11.32 2.03 -3.20
CA PRO A 48 10.60 3.21 -2.74
C PRO A 48 11.48 4.14 -1.92
N MET A 49 11.30 5.46 -2.10
CA MET A 49 11.83 6.47 -1.20
C MET A 49 10.91 6.58 0.02
N LEU A 50 11.45 6.33 1.21
CA LEU A 50 10.70 6.33 2.47
C LEU A 50 11.19 7.42 3.41
N ASN A 51 10.31 7.94 4.22
CA ASN A 51 10.65 8.69 5.42
C ASN A 51 10.75 7.68 6.58
N VAL A 52 11.97 7.41 7.02
CA VAL A 52 12.24 6.52 8.16
C VAL A 52 12.63 7.38 9.35
N ASP A 53 11.72 7.53 10.30
CA ASP A 53 11.89 8.33 11.54
C ASP A 53 12.35 9.78 11.32
N GLY A 54 12.03 10.38 10.19
CA GLY A 54 12.38 11.76 9.81
C GLY A 54 13.48 11.86 8.75
N GLU A 55 14.14 10.76 8.41
CA GLU A 55 15.19 10.73 7.39
C GLU A 55 14.69 10.10 6.08
N ARG A 56 15.10 10.67 4.94
CA ARG A 56 14.82 10.11 3.62
C ARG A 56 15.78 8.96 3.33
N GLN A 57 15.23 7.78 3.09
CA GLN A 57 16.00 6.58 2.77
C GLN A 57 15.46 5.93 1.51
N GLN A 58 16.35 5.67 0.55
CA GLN A 58 16.05 4.87 -0.63
C GLN A 58 16.14 3.40 -0.25
N ALA A 59 15.01 2.70 -0.28
CA ALA A 59 15.01 1.26 -0.10
C ALA A 59 15.28 0.54 -1.43
N THR A 60 15.55 -0.76 -1.36
CA THR A 60 15.73 -1.61 -2.55
C THR A 60 14.73 -2.75 -2.53
N GLY A 61 14.05 -2.98 -3.66
CA GLY A 61 13.11 -4.06 -3.84
C GLY A 61 11.65 -3.61 -4.00
N HIS A 62 10.75 -4.58 -4.02
CA HIS A 62 9.32 -4.32 -4.16
C HIS A 62 8.74 -3.74 -2.87
N VAL A 63 7.94 -2.69 -2.98
CA VAL A 63 7.43 -1.92 -1.84
C VAL A 63 6.72 -2.78 -0.79
N THR A 64 5.97 -3.82 -1.19
CA THR A 64 5.29 -4.72 -0.25
C THR A 64 6.27 -5.48 0.62
N ASP A 65 7.38 -5.97 0.03
CA ASP A 65 8.43 -6.69 0.76
C ASP A 65 9.20 -5.76 1.67
N VAL A 66 9.59 -4.59 1.16
CA VAL A 66 10.29 -3.56 1.94
C VAL A 66 9.49 -3.18 3.20
N LEU A 67 8.19 -2.91 3.06
CA LEU A 67 7.34 -2.56 4.20
C LEU A 67 7.18 -3.73 5.19
N THR A 68 7.12 -4.96 4.66
CA THR A 68 7.07 -6.17 5.50
C THR A 68 8.36 -6.34 6.29
N ASP A 69 9.51 -6.10 5.67
CA ASP A 69 10.82 -6.21 6.34
C ASP A 69 10.94 -5.18 7.49
N TYR A 70 10.53 -3.93 7.28
CA TYR A 70 10.44 -2.95 8.38
C TYR A 70 9.47 -3.38 9.49
N ALA A 71 8.37 -4.05 9.14
CA ALA A 71 7.42 -4.56 10.13
C ALA A 71 8.05 -5.69 10.98
N LEU A 72 8.77 -6.62 10.36
CA LEU A 72 9.49 -7.69 11.05
C LEU A 72 10.61 -7.15 11.96
N GLU A 73 11.37 -6.16 11.46
CA GLU A 73 12.39 -5.45 12.25
C GLU A 73 11.76 -4.84 13.50
N PHE A 74 10.67 -4.08 13.35
CA PHE A 74 9.98 -3.45 14.45
C PHE A 74 9.46 -4.45 15.50
N VAL A 75 8.85 -5.56 15.08
CA VAL A 75 8.37 -6.62 15.97
C VAL A 75 9.54 -7.23 16.75
N THR A 76 10.65 -7.52 16.06
CA THR A 76 11.86 -8.07 16.67
C THR A 76 12.45 -7.12 17.71
N GLU A 77 12.62 -5.85 17.35
CA GLU A 77 13.18 -4.81 18.21
C GLU A 77 12.28 -4.46 19.40
N SER A 78 10.99 -4.80 19.33
CA SER A 78 10.07 -4.55 20.43
C SER A 78 10.41 -5.34 21.69
N GLY A 79 11.18 -6.42 21.54
CA GLY A 79 11.70 -7.20 22.67
C GLY A 79 10.56 -7.65 23.61
N GLY A 80 10.69 -7.39 24.89
CA GLY A 80 9.68 -7.70 25.92
C GLY A 80 8.58 -6.64 26.08
N LYS A 81 8.61 -5.54 25.33
CA LYS A 81 7.61 -4.48 25.48
C LYS A 81 6.32 -4.80 24.70
N PRO A 82 5.16 -4.37 25.18
CA PRO A 82 3.96 -4.40 24.36
C PRO A 82 4.15 -3.49 23.14
N PHE A 83 3.56 -3.88 22.02
CA PHE A 83 3.66 -3.11 20.80
C PHE A 83 2.33 -3.00 20.07
N MET A 84 2.22 -1.99 19.22
CA MET A 84 1.16 -1.82 18.24
C MET A 84 1.80 -1.49 16.90
N LEU A 85 1.52 -2.30 15.89
CA LEU A 85 1.94 -2.14 14.52
C LEU A 85 0.75 -1.81 13.62
N PHE A 86 0.81 -0.69 12.90
CA PHE A 86 -0.11 -0.36 11.82
C PHE A 86 0.64 -0.48 10.49
N LEU A 87 0.40 -1.58 9.76
CA LEU A 87 1.02 -1.84 8.47
C LEU A 87 0.05 -1.50 7.34
N ALA A 88 0.39 -0.50 6.54
CA ALA A 88 -0.44 0.04 5.47
C ALA A 88 0.23 -0.15 4.10
N HIS A 89 -0.01 -1.28 3.44
CA HIS A 89 0.55 -1.56 2.13
C HIS A 89 0.03 -0.59 1.05
N LYS A 90 0.88 -0.32 0.03
CA LYS A 90 0.51 0.47 -1.15
C LYS A 90 -0.48 -0.28 -2.07
N ALA A 91 -0.40 -1.60 -2.12
CA ALA A 91 -1.28 -2.44 -2.92
C ALA A 91 -2.76 -2.22 -2.50
N LEU A 92 -3.67 -2.16 -3.39
CA LEU A 92 -3.77 -2.39 -4.84
C LEU A 92 -3.68 -1.09 -5.69
N HIS A 93 -2.85 -0.17 -5.34
CA HIS A 93 -2.77 1.12 -6.02
C HIS A 93 -1.79 1.03 -7.20
N PRO A 94 -2.10 1.65 -8.36
CA PRO A 94 -1.17 1.69 -9.48
C PRO A 94 0.10 2.49 -9.14
N ASN A 95 1.15 2.24 -9.91
CA ASN A 95 2.42 2.93 -9.76
C ASN A 95 2.38 4.26 -10.52
N PHE A 96 2.23 5.34 -9.78
CA PHE A 96 2.36 6.70 -10.29
C PHE A 96 2.79 7.64 -9.15
N ILE A 97 3.37 8.77 -9.51
CA ILE A 97 3.66 9.85 -8.57
C ILE A 97 2.53 10.88 -8.57
N GLN A 98 2.29 11.47 -7.42
CA GLN A 98 1.45 12.65 -7.27
C GLN A 98 2.35 13.85 -6.95
N ARG A 99 2.22 14.91 -7.75
CA ARG A 99 2.98 16.15 -7.55
C ARG A 99 2.27 17.06 -6.55
N ASP A 100 2.97 18.06 -6.06
CA ASP A 100 2.43 18.99 -5.05
C ASP A 100 1.27 19.85 -5.60
N ASP A 101 1.19 20.03 -6.93
CA ASP A 101 0.07 20.68 -7.62
C ASP A 101 -1.15 19.77 -7.82
N GLY A 102 -1.09 18.52 -7.33
CA GLY A 102 -2.14 17.52 -7.48
C GLY A 102 -2.10 16.74 -8.80
N SER A 103 -1.25 17.13 -9.75
CA SER A 103 -1.09 16.38 -11.00
C SER A 103 -0.42 15.03 -10.75
N THR A 104 -0.65 14.07 -11.64
CA THR A 104 -0.03 12.76 -11.59
C THR A 104 0.97 12.58 -12.72
N GLY A 105 1.89 11.65 -12.57
CA GLY A 105 2.86 11.29 -13.59
C GLY A 105 3.42 9.90 -13.36
N THR A 106 4.14 9.41 -14.36
CA THR A 106 4.81 8.12 -14.26
C THR A 106 6.05 8.20 -13.38
N VAL A 107 6.44 7.08 -12.79
CA VAL A 107 7.70 6.96 -12.05
C VAL A 107 8.80 6.63 -13.04
N ALA A 108 9.77 7.52 -13.18
CA ALA A 108 10.85 7.34 -14.16
C ALA A 108 11.59 6.02 -13.95
N GLY A 109 11.77 5.26 -15.02
CA GLY A 109 12.49 3.98 -14.98
C GLY A 109 11.75 2.82 -14.33
N GLN A 110 10.50 3.01 -13.93
CA GLN A 110 9.68 1.96 -13.33
C GLN A 110 8.50 1.56 -14.22
N PRO A 111 7.95 0.34 -14.05
CA PRO A 111 6.71 -0.07 -14.72
C PRO A 111 5.55 0.83 -14.33
N GLU A 112 4.70 1.14 -15.31
CA GLU A 112 3.44 1.86 -15.10
C GLU A 112 2.31 0.91 -14.69
N GLY A 113 1.22 1.48 -14.15
CA GLY A 113 0.03 0.73 -13.78
C GLY A 113 0.20 -0.14 -12.55
N PHE A 114 -0.40 -1.32 -12.57
CA PHE A 114 -0.38 -2.24 -11.44
C PHE A 114 0.87 -3.10 -11.46
N VAL A 115 1.69 -3.02 -10.43
CA VAL A 115 3.00 -3.66 -10.36
C VAL A 115 3.00 -4.70 -9.24
N PRO A 116 2.75 -5.99 -9.54
CA PRO A 116 2.96 -7.07 -8.59
C PRO A 116 4.46 -7.37 -8.40
N ALA A 117 4.82 -7.98 -7.28
CA ALA A 117 6.17 -8.50 -7.10
C ALA A 117 6.49 -9.55 -8.18
N ASP A 118 7.74 -9.59 -8.65
CA ASP A 118 8.13 -10.41 -9.81
C ASP A 118 7.78 -11.89 -9.65
N ARG A 119 7.89 -12.44 -8.44
CA ARG A 119 7.52 -13.84 -8.12
C ARG A 119 6.03 -14.16 -8.33
N HIS A 120 5.17 -13.14 -8.39
CA HIS A 120 3.73 -13.29 -8.60
C HIS A 120 3.27 -12.93 -10.01
N ARG A 121 4.15 -12.30 -10.79
CA ARG A 121 3.86 -11.84 -12.14
C ARG A 121 3.48 -13.01 -13.05
N GLY A 122 2.35 -12.88 -13.73
CA GLY A 122 1.83 -13.92 -14.63
C GLY A 122 1.08 -15.05 -13.91
N ARG A 123 0.92 -15.00 -12.59
CA ARG A 123 0.19 -16.04 -11.83
C ARG A 123 -1.25 -16.25 -12.34
N TYR A 124 -1.87 -15.18 -12.81
CA TYR A 124 -3.23 -15.20 -13.35
C TYR A 124 -3.29 -14.95 -14.87
N ALA A 125 -2.21 -15.20 -15.61
CA ALA A 125 -2.14 -14.91 -17.05
C ALA A 125 -3.26 -15.59 -17.87
N SER A 126 -3.66 -16.81 -17.50
CA SER A 126 -4.74 -17.57 -18.14
C SER A 126 -6.11 -17.40 -17.48
N ALA A 127 -6.21 -16.60 -16.41
CA ALA A 127 -7.47 -16.42 -15.71
C ALA A 127 -8.48 -15.64 -16.58
N THR A 128 -9.70 -16.14 -16.65
CA THR A 128 -10.82 -15.41 -17.25
C THR A 128 -11.20 -14.27 -16.34
N VAL A 129 -11.31 -13.06 -16.89
CA VAL A 129 -11.77 -11.89 -16.17
C VAL A 129 -13.28 -11.77 -16.34
N PRO A 130 -14.09 -12.10 -15.32
CA PRO A 130 -15.54 -11.98 -15.43
C PRO A 130 -15.93 -10.49 -15.49
N ARG A 131 -16.80 -10.15 -16.43
CA ARG A 131 -17.36 -8.81 -16.57
C ARG A 131 -18.81 -8.79 -16.11
N ARG A 132 -19.15 -7.76 -15.34
CA ARG A 132 -20.56 -7.53 -15.00
C ARG A 132 -21.31 -7.06 -16.25
N PRO A 133 -22.64 -7.26 -16.34
CA PRO A 133 -23.42 -6.84 -17.52
C PRO A 133 -23.34 -5.35 -17.85
N ASN A 134 -22.96 -4.52 -16.88
CA ASN A 134 -22.79 -3.08 -17.05
C ASN A 134 -21.32 -2.65 -17.22
N ALA A 135 -20.38 -3.60 -17.37
CA ALA A 135 -18.99 -3.26 -17.67
C ALA A 135 -18.89 -2.59 -19.05
N GLY A 136 -18.15 -1.50 -19.15
CA GLY A 136 -18.01 -0.72 -20.38
C GLY A 136 -19.29 -0.02 -20.88
N VAL A 137 -20.37 -0.05 -20.09
CA VAL A 137 -21.62 0.65 -20.44
C VAL A 137 -21.59 2.05 -19.83
N ALA A 138 -21.73 3.07 -20.69
CA ALA A 138 -21.80 4.45 -20.22
C ALA A 138 -22.97 4.63 -19.23
N PRO A 139 -22.74 5.25 -18.06
CA PRO A 139 -23.79 5.38 -17.05
C PRO A 139 -24.89 6.32 -17.53
N VAL A 140 -26.14 5.90 -17.39
CA VAL A 140 -27.32 6.74 -17.69
C VAL A 140 -27.79 7.48 -16.45
N ARG A 141 -28.34 8.68 -16.63
CA ARG A 141 -28.86 9.54 -15.54
C ARG A 141 -27.81 9.88 -14.46
N LYS A 142 -26.55 9.99 -14.88
CA LYS A 142 -25.42 10.40 -14.05
C LYS A 142 -24.68 11.58 -14.70
N PRO A 143 -25.23 12.81 -14.64
CA PRO A 143 -24.71 13.96 -15.41
C PRO A 143 -23.23 14.21 -15.20
N ALA A 144 -22.72 14.03 -13.98
CA ALA A 144 -21.30 14.23 -13.65
C ALA A 144 -20.38 13.23 -14.38
N LEU A 145 -20.86 12.00 -14.64
CA LEU A 145 -20.11 10.95 -15.33
C LEU A 145 -20.31 10.97 -16.85
N GLN A 146 -21.33 11.67 -17.33
CA GLN A 146 -21.64 11.80 -18.77
C GLN A 146 -21.06 13.09 -19.37
N ARG A 147 -20.54 13.97 -18.52
CA ARG A 147 -19.92 15.22 -18.95
C ARG A 147 -18.65 14.94 -19.75
N GLU A 148 -18.49 15.62 -20.87
CA GLU A 148 -17.22 15.62 -21.60
C GLU A 148 -16.10 16.23 -20.75
N ILE A 149 -14.95 15.56 -20.72
CA ILE A 149 -13.74 16.05 -20.07
C ILE A 149 -12.69 16.21 -21.17
N PRO A 150 -12.17 17.41 -21.40
CA PRO A 150 -11.15 17.63 -22.42
C PRO A 150 -9.95 16.67 -22.25
N GLY A 151 -9.57 16.02 -23.34
CA GLY A 151 -8.44 15.08 -23.34
C GLY A 151 -8.73 13.67 -22.81
N LEU A 152 -9.98 13.39 -22.36
CA LEU A 152 -10.39 12.05 -22.00
C LEU A 152 -11.44 11.51 -22.96
N PRO A 153 -11.33 10.23 -23.37
CA PRO A 153 -12.36 9.59 -24.18
C PRO A 153 -13.64 9.39 -23.35
N PRO A 154 -14.82 9.32 -24.00
CA PRO A 154 -16.07 9.03 -23.30
C PRO A 154 -16.03 7.64 -22.66
N LEU A 155 -16.74 7.49 -21.54
CA LEU A 155 -16.87 6.20 -20.87
C LEU A 155 -17.57 5.17 -21.76
N GLY A 156 -16.98 4.01 -21.90
CA GLY A 156 -17.49 2.93 -22.73
C GLY A 156 -16.56 1.72 -22.71
N THR A 157 -16.82 0.74 -23.57
CA THR A 157 -16.00 -0.48 -23.65
C THR A 157 -14.54 -0.22 -23.99
N ALA A 158 -14.25 0.84 -24.73
CA ALA A 158 -12.89 1.23 -25.09
C ALA A 158 -12.11 1.86 -23.91
N THR A 159 -12.80 2.24 -22.85
CA THR A 159 -12.22 2.92 -21.67
C THR A 159 -12.42 2.12 -20.38
N GLU A 160 -12.91 0.89 -20.46
CA GLU A 160 -12.97 0.02 -19.29
C GLU A 160 -11.56 -0.48 -18.90
N THR A 161 -11.42 -0.90 -17.64
CA THR A 161 -10.17 -1.48 -17.17
C THR A 161 -9.81 -2.73 -17.97
N SER A 162 -8.60 -2.79 -18.50
CA SER A 162 -8.13 -3.93 -19.31
C SER A 162 -8.07 -5.22 -18.50
N ASP A 163 -8.17 -6.37 -19.17
CA ASP A 163 -7.98 -7.67 -18.55
C ASP A 163 -6.56 -7.81 -17.96
N THR A 164 -5.57 -7.21 -18.62
CA THR A 164 -4.19 -7.19 -18.13
C THR A 164 -4.09 -6.46 -16.80
N ASP A 165 -4.72 -5.30 -16.68
CA ASP A 165 -4.74 -4.54 -15.41
C ASP A 165 -5.48 -5.30 -14.30
N VAL A 166 -6.61 -5.96 -14.64
CA VAL A 166 -7.34 -6.75 -13.66
C VAL A 166 -6.49 -7.92 -13.16
N ARG A 167 -5.80 -8.64 -14.05
CA ARG A 167 -4.90 -9.74 -13.66
C ARG A 167 -3.74 -9.24 -12.80
N ALA A 168 -3.08 -8.15 -13.19
CA ALA A 168 -2.01 -7.56 -12.41
C ALA A 168 -2.50 -7.12 -11.01
N ARG A 169 -3.71 -6.57 -10.92
CA ARG A 169 -4.34 -6.24 -9.62
C ARG A 169 -4.65 -7.48 -8.78
N LEU A 170 -4.97 -8.62 -9.39
CA LEU A 170 -5.17 -9.89 -8.67
C LEU A 170 -3.83 -10.50 -8.21
N GLU A 171 -2.73 -10.17 -8.85
CA GLU A 171 -1.38 -10.62 -8.48
C GLU A 171 -0.78 -9.84 -7.31
N MET A 172 -1.13 -8.56 -7.17
CA MET A 172 -0.60 -7.72 -6.09
C MET A 172 -0.95 -8.20 -4.67
N PRO A 173 -2.19 -8.67 -4.38
CA PRO A 173 -2.56 -9.17 -3.06
C PRO A 173 -1.76 -10.39 -2.61
N LEU A 174 -1.20 -11.18 -3.52
CA LEU A 174 -0.40 -12.34 -3.14
C LEU A 174 0.80 -11.95 -2.26
N GLY A 175 1.48 -10.85 -2.59
CA GLY A 175 2.54 -10.33 -1.73
C GLY A 175 2.02 -9.71 -0.43
N VAL A 176 0.81 -9.13 -0.45
CA VAL A 176 0.17 -8.62 0.76
C VAL A 176 -0.24 -9.77 1.68
N ASP A 177 -0.70 -10.91 1.14
CA ASP A 177 -1.07 -12.10 1.90
C ASP A 177 0.16 -12.80 2.52
N GLU A 178 1.29 -12.79 1.82
CA GLU A 178 2.56 -13.29 2.37
C GLU A 178 3.04 -12.47 3.57
N SER A 179 2.74 -11.17 3.61
CA SER A 179 3.22 -10.26 4.66
C SER A 179 2.71 -10.64 6.06
N PRO A 180 1.41 -10.77 6.33
CA PRO A 180 0.93 -11.25 7.62
C PRO A 180 1.40 -12.67 7.92
N GLY A 181 1.54 -13.54 6.92
CA GLY A 181 2.10 -14.89 7.11
C GLY A 181 3.52 -14.83 7.72
N ARG A 182 4.40 -14.00 7.19
CA ARG A 182 5.76 -13.78 7.72
C ARG A 182 5.74 -13.18 9.13
N ILE A 183 4.83 -12.24 9.40
CA ILE A 183 4.69 -11.60 10.71
C ILE A 183 4.17 -12.61 11.75
N LEU A 184 3.17 -13.42 11.41
CA LEU A 184 2.63 -14.46 12.29
C LEU A 184 3.69 -15.52 12.63
N GLN A 185 4.46 -15.94 11.64
CA GLN A 185 5.59 -16.86 11.86
C GLN A 185 6.61 -16.26 12.83
N LEU A 186 7.01 -15.00 12.65
CA LEU A 186 7.92 -14.33 13.58
C LEU A 186 7.34 -14.23 15.00
N LEU A 187 6.06 -13.92 15.13
CA LEU A 187 5.37 -13.87 16.43
C LEU A 187 5.38 -15.23 17.13
N GLU A 188 5.18 -16.31 16.39
CA GLU A 188 5.29 -17.69 16.92
C GLU A 188 6.72 -17.99 17.38
N GLU A 189 7.74 -17.72 16.56
CA GLU A 189 9.15 -17.90 16.89
C GLU A 189 9.58 -17.11 18.13
N LEU A 190 9.00 -15.92 18.34
CA LEU A 190 9.24 -15.10 19.53
C LEU A 190 8.36 -15.45 20.74
N GLY A 191 7.46 -16.44 20.62
CA GLY A 191 6.52 -16.83 21.69
C GLY A 191 5.49 -15.75 22.03
N LYS A 192 5.13 -14.88 21.07
CA LYS A 192 4.22 -13.74 21.27
C LYS A 192 2.85 -13.92 20.63
N LEU A 193 2.68 -14.93 19.77
CA LEU A 193 1.46 -15.10 18.97
C LEU A 193 0.20 -15.18 19.83
N GLU A 194 0.23 -15.97 20.89
CA GLU A 194 -0.92 -16.17 21.80
C GLU A 194 -1.35 -14.91 22.58
N ASN A 195 -0.47 -13.91 22.64
CA ASN A 195 -0.73 -12.64 23.33
C ASN A 195 -0.76 -11.44 22.34
N THR A 196 -1.04 -11.71 21.07
CA THR A 196 -1.11 -10.68 20.03
C THR A 196 -2.46 -10.75 19.31
N VAL A 197 -3.15 -9.61 19.23
CA VAL A 197 -4.36 -9.48 18.40
C VAL A 197 -3.93 -9.02 17.01
N VAL A 198 -4.32 -9.77 15.98
CA VAL A 198 -4.10 -9.43 14.58
C VAL A 198 -5.44 -9.13 13.93
N THR A 199 -5.52 -8.00 13.23
CA THR A 199 -6.71 -7.60 12.44
C THR A 199 -6.28 -7.28 11.02
N LEU A 200 -7.06 -7.73 10.03
CA LEU A 200 -6.84 -7.52 8.60
C LEU A 200 -7.98 -6.68 8.01
#